data_1989f64005e2323dee394cf31d7fcdd0
#
_entry.id   1989f64005e2323dee394cf31d7fcdd0
#
_cell.length_a   1.000
_cell.length_b   1.000
_cell.length_c   1.000
_cell.angle_alpha   90.00
_cell.angle_beta   90.00
_cell.angle_gamma   90.00
#
_symmetry.space_group_name_H-M   'P 1'
#
loop_
_entity.id
_entity.type
_entity.pdbx_description
1 polymer ?
#
loop_
_entity_poly.entity_id
_entity_poly.type
_entity_poly.pdbx_seq_one_letter_code
_entity_poly.pdbx_strand_id
1 'polypeptide(L)'
;MSNLRIVILGANGMLGKMVSLYFGTLKNYSLVFSSRSNSTFLNENFHDSIELYDVLNDNFYDFASKVKPDVIINCIGRIKPTIDESDPISVSETININSFLPLEIQKYASDNNARYFQIGTDCVFSGKDGNYNEKNYLDAEDLYGKSKIVGEILGVNKYVIRSSIIGPEEGSGRSLLNWFLNNESSEVSGFKNHLWNGVTTLNFAKVLNGLIQTNNYSFDLQHLIPSDMVDKAQLLNFFKTYFDKKIDINEIDATDIVNRTLNTNNNDLNKKLWLDGGYTQIPSVEDNILELANSDLTKAILK
;
A
#
# COMPACT_ATOMS: atom_id res chain seq x y z
N MET A 1 18.79 15.35 -19.21
CA MET A 1 17.37 15.36 -18.82
C MET A 1 17.34 15.62 -17.33
N SER A 2 16.49 16.54 -16.83
CA SER A 2 16.33 16.74 -15.38
C SER A 2 15.75 15.44 -14.79
N ASN A 3 16.29 14.99 -13.65
CA ASN A 3 15.73 13.85 -12.95
C ASN A 3 14.30 14.19 -12.52
N LEU A 4 13.34 13.26 -12.73
CA LEU A 4 11.96 13.43 -12.24
C LEU A 4 11.98 13.66 -10.71
N ARG A 5 11.26 14.68 -10.26
CA ARG A 5 11.08 14.94 -8.84
C ARG A 5 9.86 14.18 -8.32
N ILE A 6 10.10 13.22 -7.44
CA ILE A 6 9.08 12.35 -6.87
C ILE A 6 8.89 12.71 -5.40
N VAL A 7 7.67 13.00 -4.98
CA VAL A 7 7.31 13.09 -3.57
C VAL A 7 6.62 11.81 -3.12
N ILE A 8 7.10 11.23 -2.01
CA ILE A 8 6.48 10.07 -1.34
C ILE A 8 5.82 10.60 -0.07
N LEU A 9 4.50 10.72 -0.11
CA LEU A 9 3.71 11.14 1.03
C LEU A 9 3.52 9.97 2.00
N GLY A 10 3.65 10.22 3.31
CA GLY A 10 3.52 9.17 4.32
C GLY A 10 4.70 8.20 4.35
N ALA A 11 5.91 8.68 4.05
CA ALA A 11 7.15 7.91 3.96
C ALA A 11 7.48 7.09 5.21
N ASN A 12 6.89 7.39 6.36
CA ASN A 12 7.10 6.68 7.63
C ASN A 12 6.07 5.56 7.92
N GLY A 13 5.06 5.37 7.06
CA GLY A 13 4.08 4.28 7.17
C GLY A 13 4.61 2.95 6.61
N MET A 14 3.88 1.85 6.82
CA MET A 14 4.26 0.50 6.35
C MET A 14 4.67 0.49 4.87
N LEU A 15 3.78 0.90 3.98
CA LEU A 15 4.07 0.97 2.55
C LEU A 15 5.08 2.07 2.23
N GLY A 16 4.91 3.26 2.86
CA GLY A 16 5.77 4.41 2.62
C GLY A 16 7.25 4.13 2.92
N LYS A 17 7.57 3.41 4.00
CA LYS A 17 8.95 3.00 4.32
C LYS A 17 9.56 2.12 3.23
N MET A 18 8.83 1.10 2.79
CA MET A 18 9.32 0.21 1.74
C MET A 18 9.49 0.96 0.40
N VAL A 19 8.52 1.79 0.02
CA VAL A 19 8.62 2.62 -1.20
C VAL A 19 9.81 3.57 -1.07
N SER A 20 10.00 4.24 0.08
CA SER A 20 11.11 5.16 0.31
C SER A 20 12.47 4.46 0.21
N LEU A 21 12.63 3.32 0.88
CA LEU A 21 13.88 2.54 0.79
C LEU A 21 14.16 2.06 -0.63
N TYR A 22 13.14 1.49 -1.30
CA TYR A 22 13.31 0.97 -2.66
C TYR A 22 13.69 2.10 -3.62
N PHE A 23 12.95 3.22 -3.62
CA PHE A 23 13.26 4.37 -4.48
C PHE A 23 14.60 5.01 -4.12
N GLY A 24 15.00 5.01 -2.85
CA GLY A 24 16.30 5.46 -2.38
C GLY A 24 17.49 4.68 -2.98
N THR A 25 17.29 3.43 -3.40
CA THR A 25 18.30 2.66 -4.13
C THR A 25 18.48 3.12 -5.60
N LEU A 26 17.49 3.84 -6.13
CA LEU A 26 17.45 4.28 -7.53
C LEU A 26 18.06 5.68 -7.64
N LYS A 27 19.04 5.83 -8.58
CA LYS A 27 19.80 7.08 -8.73
C LYS A 27 19.26 8.03 -9.80
N ASN A 28 18.14 7.69 -10.40
CA ASN A 28 17.56 8.40 -11.56
C ASN A 28 16.43 9.36 -11.21
N TYR A 29 16.18 9.60 -9.91
CA TYR A 29 15.13 10.48 -9.41
C TYR A 29 15.67 11.52 -8.44
N SER A 30 14.98 12.65 -8.33
CA SER A 30 15.09 13.60 -7.23
C SER A 30 13.96 13.28 -6.24
N LEU A 31 14.29 12.72 -5.07
CA LEU A 31 13.30 12.21 -4.11
C LEU A 31 13.05 13.23 -3.00
N VAL A 32 11.77 13.34 -2.61
CA VAL A 32 11.33 14.06 -1.39
C VAL A 32 10.46 13.10 -0.59
N PHE A 33 10.82 12.90 0.67
CA PHE A 33 10.11 12.03 1.60
C PHE A 33 9.31 12.88 2.58
N SER A 34 8.01 12.64 2.68
CA SER A 34 7.15 13.42 3.56
C SER A 34 6.63 12.59 4.71
N SER A 35 6.73 13.13 5.91
CA SER A 35 6.12 12.59 7.12
C SER A 35 5.50 13.68 7.98
N ARG A 36 4.57 13.29 8.85
CA ARG A 36 3.90 14.21 9.78
C ARG A 36 4.84 14.80 10.84
N SER A 37 5.84 14.06 11.24
CA SER A 37 6.79 14.44 12.26
C SER A 37 8.19 13.90 11.95
N ASN A 38 9.19 14.39 12.65
CA ASN A 38 10.54 13.85 12.57
C ASN A 38 10.54 12.34 12.85
N SER A 39 11.30 11.61 12.07
CA SER A 39 11.42 10.14 12.14
C SER A 39 12.90 9.78 12.16
N THR A 40 13.32 9.00 13.16
CA THR A 40 14.68 8.46 13.23
C THR A 40 15.01 7.67 11.96
N PHE A 41 14.10 6.79 11.55
CA PHE A 41 14.24 6.00 10.33
C PHE A 41 14.50 6.85 9.09
N LEU A 42 13.69 7.90 8.86
CA LEU A 42 13.86 8.78 7.69
C LEU A 42 15.17 9.58 7.79
N ASN A 43 15.50 10.11 8.97
CA ASN A 43 16.72 10.88 9.18
C ASN A 43 17.98 10.05 8.94
N GLU A 44 18.01 8.80 9.39
CA GLU A 44 19.14 7.90 9.18
C GLU A 44 19.33 7.49 7.72
N ASN A 45 18.26 7.40 6.94
CA ASN A 45 18.31 6.92 5.56
C ASN A 45 18.30 8.04 4.51
N PHE A 46 17.70 9.24 4.79
CA PHE A 46 17.36 10.23 3.75
C PHE A 46 17.56 11.69 4.18
N HIS A 47 18.43 11.99 5.11
CA HIS A 47 18.63 13.23 5.86
C HIS A 47 18.24 14.55 5.14
N ASP A 48 18.72 14.79 3.93
CA ASP A 48 18.54 16.07 3.21
C ASP A 48 17.30 16.13 2.30
N SER A 49 16.46 15.09 2.31
CA SER A 49 15.33 14.96 1.39
C SER A 49 13.98 14.85 2.12
N ILE A 50 13.93 15.27 3.39
CA ILE A 50 12.72 15.16 4.23
C ILE A 50 12.00 16.49 4.27
N GLU A 51 10.69 16.47 4.01
CA GLU A 51 9.79 17.61 4.19
C GLU A 51 8.64 17.22 5.12
N LEU A 52 8.36 18.03 6.13
CA LEU A 52 7.25 17.79 7.03
C LEU A 52 5.94 18.22 6.40
N TYR A 53 4.93 17.37 6.54
CA TYR A 53 3.56 17.64 6.13
C TYR A 53 2.58 16.89 7.01
N ASP A 54 1.71 17.60 7.70
CA ASP A 54 0.61 17.04 8.50
C ASP A 54 -0.74 17.36 7.84
N VAL A 55 -1.41 16.33 7.34
CA VAL A 55 -2.72 16.43 6.65
C VAL A 55 -3.76 17.23 7.44
N LEU A 56 -3.70 17.18 8.77
CA LEU A 56 -4.70 17.81 9.63
C LEU A 56 -4.39 19.29 9.93
N ASN A 57 -3.14 19.72 9.73
CA ASN A 57 -2.69 21.05 10.13
C ASN A 57 -2.12 21.88 8.99
N ASP A 58 -1.67 21.26 7.89
CA ASP A 58 -1.01 21.92 6.77
C ASP A 58 -1.89 21.94 5.52
N ASN A 59 -1.70 22.94 4.68
CA ASN A 59 -2.33 23.02 3.36
C ASN A 59 -1.50 22.24 2.35
N PHE A 60 -2.13 21.29 1.65
CA PHE A 60 -1.42 20.44 0.67
C PHE A 60 -0.89 21.25 -0.52
N TYR A 61 -1.65 22.24 -1.00
CA TYR A 61 -1.24 23.05 -2.16
C TYR A 61 0.01 23.89 -1.86
N ASP A 62 0.11 24.46 -0.66
CA ASP A 62 1.29 25.20 -0.20
C ASP A 62 2.52 24.30 -0.11
N PHE A 63 2.36 23.12 0.52
CA PHE A 63 3.40 22.09 0.59
C PHE A 63 3.87 21.68 -0.83
N ALA A 64 2.96 21.30 -1.71
CA ALA A 64 3.28 20.83 -3.04
C ALA A 64 3.88 21.94 -3.93
N SER A 65 3.45 23.19 -3.76
CA SER A 65 4.02 24.35 -4.48
C SER A 65 5.47 24.64 -4.09
N LYS A 66 5.85 24.33 -2.83
CA LYS A 66 7.25 24.39 -2.36
C LYS A 66 8.06 23.25 -2.97
N VAL A 67 7.54 22.01 -2.93
CA VAL A 67 8.23 20.79 -3.40
C VAL A 67 8.30 20.72 -4.92
N LYS A 68 7.26 21.17 -5.63
CA LYS A 68 7.10 21.11 -7.09
C LYS A 68 7.35 19.71 -7.67
N PRO A 69 6.57 18.71 -7.26
CA PRO A 69 6.76 17.35 -7.72
C PRO A 69 6.27 17.14 -9.15
N ASP A 70 7.00 16.34 -9.93
CA ASP A 70 6.54 15.79 -11.21
C ASP A 70 5.67 14.53 -10.99
N VAL A 71 5.92 13.83 -9.86
CA VAL A 71 5.23 12.61 -9.48
C VAL A 71 4.89 12.64 -8.00
N ILE A 72 3.66 12.29 -7.65
CA ILE A 72 3.17 12.20 -6.29
C ILE A 72 2.76 10.75 -6.01
N ILE A 73 3.35 10.12 -5.00
CA ILE A 73 2.97 8.79 -4.50
C ILE A 73 2.32 8.98 -3.13
N ASN A 74 1.01 8.71 -3.03
CA ASN A 74 0.30 8.87 -1.77
C ASN A 74 0.23 7.57 -0.99
N CYS A 75 1.13 7.40 -0.03
CA CYS A 75 1.11 6.30 0.95
C CYS A 75 0.42 6.70 2.28
N ILE A 76 -0.15 7.90 2.37
CA ILE A 76 -0.90 8.33 3.56
C ILE A 76 -2.26 7.64 3.55
N GLY A 77 -2.63 7.11 4.71
CA GLY A 77 -3.96 6.56 4.94
C GLY A 77 -4.16 6.20 6.41
N ARG A 78 -5.36 6.43 6.92
CA ARG A 78 -5.78 5.98 8.22
C ARG A 78 -6.45 4.61 8.06
N ILE A 79 -6.05 3.64 8.87
CA ILE A 79 -6.44 2.22 8.74
C ILE A 79 -7.41 1.81 9.86
N LYS A 80 -8.19 0.74 9.65
CA LYS A 80 -9.20 0.24 10.60
C LYS A 80 -8.75 0.22 12.07
N PRO A 81 -7.59 -0.31 12.44
CA PRO A 81 -7.18 -0.37 13.85
C PRO A 81 -6.96 1.00 14.52
N THR A 82 -6.96 2.08 13.75
CA THR A 82 -6.74 3.45 14.25
C THR A 82 -8.01 4.31 14.22
N ILE A 83 -9.12 3.74 13.76
CA ILE A 83 -10.39 4.44 13.58
C ILE A 83 -11.34 4.04 14.71
N ASP A 84 -11.83 5.04 15.42
CA ASP A 84 -12.96 4.90 16.36
C ASP A 84 -14.19 5.53 15.70
N GLU A 85 -15.11 4.71 15.24
CA GLU A 85 -16.34 5.18 14.57
C GLU A 85 -17.34 5.82 15.54
N SER A 86 -17.15 5.66 16.86
CA SER A 86 -17.97 6.29 17.89
C SER A 86 -17.48 7.69 18.28
N ASP A 87 -16.23 8.04 17.94
CA ASP A 87 -15.63 9.36 18.18
C ASP A 87 -15.75 10.27 16.95
N PRO A 88 -16.54 11.37 17.01
CA PRO A 88 -16.68 12.31 15.90
C PRO A 88 -15.34 12.93 15.41
N ILE A 89 -14.35 13.08 16.29
CA ILE A 89 -13.03 13.59 15.93
C ILE A 89 -12.32 12.55 15.08
N SER A 90 -12.28 11.29 15.53
CA SER A 90 -11.71 10.17 14.77
C SER A 90 -12.37 10.00 13.39
N VAL A 91 -13.69 10.16 13.31
CA VAL A 91 -14.45 10.13 12.06
C VAL A 91 -14.01 11.26 11.13
N SER A 92 -13.95 12.51 11.63
CA SER A 92 -13.56 13.69 10.86
C SER A 92 -12.13 13.57 10.33
N GLU A 93 -11.17 13.16 11.18
CA GLU A 93 -9.78 12.94 10.77
C GLU A 93 -9.68 11.84 9.70
N THR A 94 -10.46 10.77 9.81
CA THR A 94 -10.48 9.69 8.81
C THR A 94 -10.96 10.19 7.45
N ILE A 95 -12.01 11.00 7.42
CA ILE A 95 -12.54 11.60 6.20
C ILE A 95 -11.51 12.57 5.61
N ASN A 96 -10.88 13.42 6.42
CA ASN A 96 -9.84 14.34 5.95
C ASN A 96 -8.67 13.58 5.32
N ILE A 97 -8.17 12.54 5.98
CA ILE A 97 -6.98 11.81 5.52
C ILE A 97 -7.29 10.90 4.32
N ASN A 98 -8.38 10.12 4.37
CA ASN A 98 -8.66 9.11 3.36
C ASN A 98 -9.47 9.63 2.16
N SER A 99 -10.18 10.75 2.32
CA SER A 99 -11.08 11.28 1.30
C SER A 99 -10.65 12.65 0.78
N PHE A 100 -10.53 13.67 1.64
CA PHE A 100 -10.22 15.03 1.20
C PHE A 100 -8.79 15.18 0.69
N LEU A 101 -7.78 14.66 1.39
CA LEU A 101 -6.39 14.73 0.91
C LEU A 101 -6.22 14.18 -0.51
N PRO A 102 -6.73 12.97 -0.87
CA PRO A 102 -6.69 12.48 -2.25
C PRO A 102 -7.30 13.44 -3.28
N LEU A 103 -8.35 14.19 -2.93
CA LEU A 103 -8.98 15.18 -3.81
C LEU A 103 -8.10 16.44 -3.97
N GLU A 104 -7.48 16.91 -2.89
CA GLU A 104 -6.53 18.04 -2.94
C GLU A 104 -5.30 17.69 -3.78
N ILE A 105 -4.74 16.48 -3.59
CA ILE A 105 -3.63 15.97 -4.41
C ILE A 105 -4.04 15.93 -5.88
N GLN A 106 -5.25 15.38 -6.17
CA GLN A 106 -5.78 15.31 -7.53
C GLN A 106 -5.90 16.69 -8.18
N LYS A 107 -6.42 17.67 -7.44
CA LYS A 107 -6.54 19.04 -7.92
C LYS A 107 -5.17 19.62 -8.26
N TYR A 108 -4.20 19.51 -7.33
CA TYR A 108 -2.84 19.99 -7.57
C TYR A 108 -2.18 19.30 -8.78
N ALA A 109 -2.30 17.98 -8.87
CA ALA A 109 -1.72 17.20 -9.96
C ALA A 109 -2.30 17.62 -11.32
N SER A 110 -3.62 17.85 -11.40
CA SER A 110 -4.28 18.36 -12.59
C SER A 110 -3.81 19.76 -12.98
N ASP A 111 -3.73 20.70 -12.02
CA ASP A 111 -3.36 22.09 -12.25
C ASP A 111 -1.88 22.24 -12.68
N ASN A 112 -1.01 21.33 -12.22
CA ASN A 112 0.44 21.40 -12.42
C ASN A 112 1.01 20.32 -13.37
N ASN A 113 0.13 19.52 -14.02
CA ASN A 113 0.52 18.40 -14.89
C ASN A 113 1.45 17.38 -14.22
N ALA A 114 1.29 17.18 -12.89
CA ALA A 114 1.99 16.15 -12.16
C ALA A 114 1.24 14.80 -12.28
N ARG A 115 1.96 13.68 -12.23
CA ARG A 115 1.36 12.33 -12.16
C ARG A 115 1.06 11.97 -10.71
N TYR A 116 -0.12 11.46 -10.44
CA TYR A 116 -0.55 11.10 -9.12
C TYR A 116 -0.88 9.61 -9.01
N PHE A 117 -0.17 8.90 -8.12
CA PHE A 117 -0.41 7.49 -7.81
C PHE A 117 -1.12 7.38 -6.46
N GLN A 118 -2.39 6.96 -6.50
CA GLN A 118 -3.22 6.72 -5.34
C GLN A 118 -3.23 5.23 -5.00
N ILE A 119 -2.91 4.91 -3.75
CA ILE A 119 -2.96 3.54 -3.27
C ILE A 119 -4.40 3.20 -2.87
N GLY A 120 -5.02 2.32 -3.64
CA GLY A 120 -6.33 1.75 -3.37
C GLY A 120 -6.27 0.55 -2.42
N THR A 121 -7.44 -0.02 -2.09
CA THR A 121 -7.56 -1.16 -1.17
C THR A 121 -8.71 -2.07 -1.57
N ASP A 122 -8.58 -3.37 -1.31
CA ASP A 122 -9.65 -4.37 -1.39
C ASP A 122 -10.79 -4.10 -0.37
N CYS A 123 -10.51 -3.34 0.69
CA CYS A 123 -11.50 -3.00 1.73
C CYS A 123 -12.60 -2.04 1.26
N VAL A 124 -12.59 -1.58 0.01
CA VAL A 124 -13.73 -0.91 -0.62
C VAL A 124 -14.89 -1.87 -0.90
N PHE A 125 -14.64 -3.18 -0.79
CA PHE A 125 -15.63 -4.25 -0.89
C PHE A 125 -15.99 -4.82 0.47
N SER A 126 -17.24 -5.25 0.63
CA SER A 126 -17.73 -5.87 1.87
C SER A 126 -17.03 -7.19 2.18
N GLY A 127 -16.68 -7.96 1.17
CA GLY A 127 -16.09 -9.29 1.28
C GLY A 127 -17.14 -10.40 1.38
N LYS A 128 -18.37 -10.14 0.93
CA LYS A 128 -19.45 -11.15 0.88
C LYS A 128 -19.28 -12.13 -0.28
N ASP A 129 -18.81 -11.63 -1.44
CA ASP A 129 -18.80 -12.41 -2.68
C ASP A 129 -17.40 -12.90 -3.07
N GLY A 130 -16.35 -12.09 -2.83
CA GLY A 130 -15.01 -12.36 -3.33
C GLY A 130 -14.85 -12.17 -4.84
N ASN A 131 -13.64 -12.36 -5.35
CA ASN A 131 -13.32 -12.30 -6.78
C ASN A 131 -13.76 -10.98 -7.44
N TYR A 132 -13.63 -9.87 -6.70
CA TYR A 132 -14.08 -8.54 -7.14
C TYR A 132 -13.16 -7.97 -8.23
N ASN A 133 -13.76 -7.44 -9.28
CA ASN A 133 -13.06 -6.71 -10.34
C ASN A 133 -13.33 -5.20 -10.26
N GLU A 134 -12.70 -4.41 -11.14
CA GLU A 134 -12.76 -2.96 -11.13
C GLU A 134 -14.18 -2.38 -11.36
N LYS A 135 -15.10 -3.19 -11.92
CA LYS A 135 -16.48 -2.77 -12.24
C LYS A 135 -17.49 -3.18 -11.18
N ASN A 136 -17.08 -3.97 -10.18
CA ASN A 136 -17.99 -4.36 -9.11
C ASN A 136 -18.40 -3.15 -8.27
N TYR A 137 -19.62 -3.22 -7.74
CA TYR A 137 -20.13 -2.18 -6.84
C TYR A 137 -19.29 -2.11 -5.56
N LEU A 138 -18.95 -0.91 -5.13
CA LEU A 138 -18.17 -0.65 -3.93
C LEU A 138 -19.13 -0.62 -2.73
N ASP A 139 -19.16 -1.68 -1.95
CA ASP A 139 -20.16 -1.97 -0.93
C ASP A 139 -19.59 -2.05 0.50
N ALA A 140 -18.45 -1.38 0.76
CA ALA A 140 -17.87 -1.32 2.09
C ALA A 140 -18.86 -0.79 3.13
N GLU A 141 -18.94 -1.46 4.28
CA GLU A 141 -19.88 -1.13 5.36
C GLU A 141 -19.25 -0.24 6.44
N ASP A 142 -17.94 -0.36 6.66
CA ASP A 142 -17.18 0.41 7.67
C ASP A 142 -16.66 1.76 7.13
N LEU A 143 -16.32 2.66 8.06
CA LEU A 143 -15.82 4.00 7.73
C LEU A 143 -14.51 3.96 6.94
N TYR A 144 -13.63 3.00 7.21
CA TYR A 144 -12.38 2.88 6.46
C TYR A 144 -12.64 2.67 4.98
N GLY A 145 -13.40 1.63 4.63
CA GLY A 145 -13.73 1.34 3.24
C GLY A 145 -14.49 2.48 2.56
N LYS A 146 -15.53 3.03 3.23
CA LYS A 146 -16.30 4.17 2.72
C LYS A 146 -15.44 5.41 2.45
N SER A 147 -14.53 5.75 3.36
CA SER A 147 -13.63 6.89 3.18
C SER A 147 -12.62 6.67 2.06
N LYS A 148 -12.13 5.45 1.88
CA LYS A 148 -11.23 5.09 0.78
C LYS A 148 -11.93 5.13 -0.57
N ILE A 149 -13.22 4.75 -0.66
CA ILE A 149 -14.03 4.86 -1.89
C ILE A 149 -14.06 6.31 -2.38
N VAL A 150 -14.30 7.28 -1.49
CA VAL A 150 -14.28 8.71 -1.87
C VAL A 150 -12.90 9.14 -2.36
N GLY A 151 -11.83 8.69 -1.71
CA GLY A 151 -10.45 9.00 -2.11
C GLY A 151 -10.03 8.39 -3.46
N GLU A 152 -10.76 7.42 -3.99
CA GLU A 152 -10.49 6.77 -5.28
C GLU A 152 -11.21 7.46 -6.47
N ILE A 153 -11.89 8.59 -6.27
CA ILE A 153 -12.52 9.33 -7.36
C ILE A 153 -11.49 9.60 -8.47
N LEU A 154 -11.84 9.22 -9.69
CA LEU A 154 -10.96 9.26 -10.87
C LEU A 154 -10.75 10.70 -11.34
N GLY A 155 -9.63 10.95 -12.01
CA GLY A 155 -9.29 12.28 -12.49
C GLY A 155 -8.07 12.28 -13.41
N VAL A 156 -7.81 13.39 -14.06
CA VAL A 156 -6.69 13.55 -15.00
C VAL A 156 -5.34 13.34 -14.29
N ASN A 157 -4.44 12.60 -14.93
CA ASN A 157 -3.11 12.25 -14.41
C ASN A 157 -3.12 11.48 -13.09
N LYS A 158 -4.25 10.90 -12.69
CA LYS A 158 -4.39 10.06 -11.50
C LYS A 158 -4.47 8.60 -11.89
N TYR A 159 -3.67 7.79 -11.20
CA TYR A 159 -3.62 6.34 -11.35
C TYR A 159 -3.95 5.69 -10.01
N VAL A 160 -5.10 5.04 -9.94
CA VAL A 160 -5.51 4.28 -8.75
C VAL A 160 -5.09 2.83 -8.92
N ILE A 161 -4.26 2.32 -8.00
CA ILE A 161 -3.86 0.92 -7.99
C ILE A 161 -4.44 0.28 -6.73
N ARG A 162 -5.38 -0.64 -6.92
CA ARG A 162 -6.06 -1.31 -5.83
C ARG A 162 -5.47 -2.69 -5.59
N SER A 163 -5.09 -2.96 -4.35
CA SER A 163 -4.60 -4.27 -3.91
C SER A 163 -4.78 -4.43 -2.40
N SER A 164 -4.76 -5.65 -1.91
CA SER A 164 -4.45 -5.93 -0.51
C SER A 164 -2.94 -5.95 -0.33
N ILE A 165 -2.40 -5.32 0.70
CA ILE A 165 -0.95 -5.13 0.84
C ILE A 165 -0.47 -5.62 2.20
N ILE A 166 0.61 -6.42 2.20
CA ILE A 166 1.30 -6.90 3.39
C ILE A 166 2.76 -6.43 3.36
N GLY A 167 3.28 -6.04 4.53
CA GLY A 167 4.69 -5.67 4.64
C GLY A 167 5.17 -5.51 6.06
N PRO A 168 6.47 -5.31 6.23
CA PRO A 168 7.07 -5.06 7.53
C PRO A 168 6.75 -3.65 8.03
N GLU A 169 6.63 -3.52 9.34
CA GLU A 169 6.53 -2.25 10.06
C GLU A 169 7.60 -2.19 11.14
N GLU A 170 7.98 -1.00 11.54
CA GLU A 170 8.88 -0.78 12.66
C GLU A 170 8.16 -1.00 14.00
N GLY A 171 8.81 -1.65 14.94
CA GLY A 171 8.30 -1.85 16.30
C GLY A 171 7.14 -2.83 16.39
N SER A 172 6.17 -2.52 17.24
CA SER A 172 5.01 -3.39 17.55
C SER A 172 3.97 -3.52 16.46
N GLY A 173 4.22 -3.00 15.28
CA GLY A 173 3.42 -2.99 14.05
C GLY A 173 2.00 -3.57 14.08
N ARG A 174 1.12 -2.97 13.30
CA ARG A 174 -0.30 -3.38 13.21
C ARG A 174 -0.59 -4.26 12.00
N SER A 175 0.42 -4.47 11.14
CA SER A 175 0.30 -5.35 9.99
C SER A 175 0.22 -6.82 10.39
N LEU A 176 -0.40 -7.65 9.55
CA LEU A 176 -0.51 -9.09 9.79
C LEU A 176 0.88 -9.73 9.94
N LEU A 177 1.85 -9.28 9.15
CA LEU A 177 3.22 -9.80 9.23
C LEU A 177 3.86 -9.48 10.58
N ASN A 178 3.82 -8.21 11.02
CA ASN A 178 4.40 -7.84 12.31
C ASN A 178 3.68 -8.49 13.49
N TRP A 179 2.32 -8.55 13.44
CA TRP A 179 1.55 -9.29 14.44
C TRP A 179 2.05 -10.74 14.55
N PHE A 180 2.27 -11.41 13.43
CA PHE A 180 2.75 -12.79 13.42
C PHE A 180 4.18 -12.92 13.94
N LEU A 181 5.10 -12.06 13.48
CA LEU A 181 6.50 -12.08 13.90
C LEU A 181 6.70 -11.74 15.39
N ASN A 182 5.90 -10.83 15.92
CA ASN A 182 5.96 -10.40 17.33
C ASN A 182 5.15 -11.29 18.27
N ASN A 183 4.42 -12.29 17.73
CA ASN A 183 3.64 -13.18 18.57
C ASN A 183 4.55 -14.11 19.38
N GLU A 184 4.39 -14.09 20.71
CA GLU A 184 5.16 -14.91 21.64
C GLU A 184 4.45 -16.23 22.02
N SER A 185 3.21 -16.44 21.54
CA SER A 185 2.47 -17.69 21.78
C SER A 185 3.14 -18.85 21.06
N SER A 186 3.00 -20.05 21.58
CA SER A 186 3.46 -21.28 20.91
C SER A 186 2.60 -21.65 19.70
N GLU A 187 1.37 -21.14 19.62
CA GLU A 187 0.38 -21.46 18.60
C GLU A 187 -0.48 -20.24 18.23
N VAL A 188 -0.87 -20.15 16.96
CA VAL A 188 -1.83 -19.20 16.43
C VAL A 188 -2.85 -19.87 15.52
N SER A 189 -4.06 -19.30 15.42
CA SER A 189 -5.08 -19.78 14.49
C SER A 189 -4.83 -19.25 13.08
N GLY A 190 -4.83 -20.16 12.10
CA GLY A 190 -4.84 -19.85 10.67
C GLY A 190 -6.19 -20.21 10.05
N PHE A 191 -6.86 -19.25 9.43
CA PHE A 191 -8.21 -19.43 8.88
C PHE A 191 -8.17 -19.96 7.45
N LYS A 192 -8.70 -21.16 7.19
CA LYS A 192 -8.77 -21.81 5.87
C LYS A 192 -9.83 -21.19 4.96
N ASN A 193 -10.88 -20.61 5.54
CA ASN A 193 -11.99 -20.01 4.80
C ASN A 193 -11.85 -18.48 4.61
N HIS A 194 -10.69 -17.90 4.96
CA HIS A 194 -10.33 -16.51 4.67
C HIS A 194 -9.30 -16.47 3.54
N LEU A 195 -9.77 -16.18 2.33
CA LEU A 195 -8.91 -16.12 1.14
C LEU A 195 -8.21 -14.77 1.00
N TRP A 196 -7.02 -14.79 0.40
CA TRP A 196 -6.19 -13.61 0.16
C TRP A 196 -5.37 -13.76 -1.13
N ASN A 197 -5.32 -12.72 -1.94
CA ASN A 197 -4.49 -12.60 -3.14
C ASN A 197 -3.91 -11.19 -3.30
N GLY A 198 -3.35 -10.67 -2.24
CA GLY A 198 -2.68 -9.38 -2.24
C GLY A 198 -1.21 -9.47 -2.66
N VAL A 199 -0.51 -8.36 -2.52
CA VAL A 199 0.91 -8.21 -2.84
C VAL A 199 1.70 -7.76 -1.61
N THR A 200 3.03 -7.82 -1.67
CA THR A 200 3.86 -7.24 -0.62
C THR A 200 4.15 -5.77 -0.88
N THR A 201 4.55 -5.04 0.16
CA THR A 201 5.02 -3.65 0.02
C THR A 201 6.19 -3.53 -0.95
N LEU A 202 7.07 -4.55 -1.03
CA LEU A 202 8.19 -4.59 -1.96
C LEU A 202 7.74 -4.74 -3.41
N ASN A 203 6.82 -5.68 -3.68
CA ASN A 203 6.25 -5.83 -5.02
C ASN A 203 5.57 -4.54 -5.49
N PHE A 204 4.79 -3.92 -4.59
CA PHE A 204 4.09 -2.67 -4.89
C PHE A 204 5.08 -1.54 -5.24
N ALA A 205 6.17 -1.39 -4.48
CA ALA A 205 7.22 -0.40 -4.75
C ALA A 205 7.89 -0.61 -6.12
N LYS A 206 8.18 -1.87 -6.47
CA LYS A 206 8.76 -2.24 -7.78
C LYS A 206 7.81 -1.92 -8.93
N VAL A 207 6.53 -2.28 -8.79
CA VAL A 207 5.50 -1.98 -9.79
C VAL A 207 5.31 -0.48 -9.96
N LEU A 208 5.27 0.31 -8.88
CA LEU A 208 5.22 1.78 -8.96
C LEU A 208 6.40 2.35 -9.75
N ASN A 209 7.62 1.84 -9.51
CA ASN A 209 8.79 2.28 -10.28
C ASN A 209 8.64 1.95 -11.77
N GLY A 210 8.18 0.74 -12.11
CA GLY A 210 7.90 0.35 -13.50
C GLY A 210 6.91 1.30 -14.19
N LEU A 211 5.81 1.64 -13.51
CA LEU A 211 4.83 2.61 -13.99
C LEU A 211 5.42 4.01 -14.23
N ILE A 212 6.28 4.47 -13.32
CA ILE A 212 6.90 5.79 -13.43
C ILE A 212 7.90 5.83 -14.57
N GLN A 213 8.71 4.78 -14.74
CA GLN A 213 9.74 4.69 -15.77
C GLN A 213 9.19 4.59 -17.19
N THR A 214 8.22 3.71 -17.40
CA THR A 214 7.66 3.46 -18.73
C THR A 214 6.80 4.61 -19.22
N ASN A 215 6.15 5.34 -18.35
CA ASN A 215 5.30 6.52 -18.63
C ASN A 215 4.32 6.31 -19.81
N ASN A 216 3.91 5.07 -20.05
CA ASN A 216 3.07 4.69 -21.20
C ASN A 216 1.86 3.88 -20.72
N TYR A 217 1.08 4.48 -19.81
CA TYR A 217 -0.13 3.88 -19.28
C TYR A 217 -1.32 4.79 -19.48
N SER A 218 -2.43 4.19 -19.87
CA SER A 218 -3.73 4.85 -19.99
C SER A 218 -4.75 4.03 -19.22
N PHE A 219 -4.78 4.22 -17.92
CA PHE A 219 -5.82 3.67 -17.03
C PHE A 219 -6.07 4.63 -15.88
N ASP A 220 -7.29 4.59 -15.36
CA ASP A 220 -7.67 5.38 -14.19
C ASP A 220 -7.64 4.51 -12.92
N LEU A 221 -8.07 3.26 -13.03
CA LEU A 221 -8.13 2.27 -11.96
C LEU A 221 -7.68 0.91 -12.48
N GLN A 222 -6.81 0.24 -11.72
CA GLN A 222 -6.37 -1.12 -11.99
C GLN A 222 -6.22 -1.91 -10.70
N HIS A 223 -6.65 -3.16 -10.69
CA HIS A 223 -6.31 -4.12 -9.65
C HIS A 223 -4.93 -4.72 -9.93
N LEU A 224 -4.05 -4.70 -8.93
CA LEU A 224 -2.77 -5.39 -8.96
C LEU A 224 -2.90 -6.67 -8.15
N ILE A 225 -2.84 -7.80 -8.84
CA ILE A 225 -3.03 -9.13 -8.25
C ILE A 225 -1.91 -10.10 -8.64
N PRO A 226 -1.54 -11.05 -7.75
CA PRO A 226 -0.61 -12.14 -8.07
C PRO A 226 -1.28 -13.19 -8.97
N SER A 227 -0.54 -14.25 -9.32
CA SER A 227 -1.03 -15.32 -10.20
C SER A 227 -1.99 -16.31 -9.52
N ASP A 228 -2.06 -16.30 -8.19
CA ASP A 228 -2.86 -17.23 -7.39
C ASP A 228 -3.51 -16.54 -6.17
N MET A 229 -4.21 -17.32 -5.39
CA MET A 229 -4.74 -16.94 -4.09
C MET A 229 -4.44 -18.05 -3.08
N VAL A 230 -4.35 -17.66 -1.81
CA VAL A 230 -4.10 -18.56 -0.69
C VAL A 230 -5.10 -18.27 0.43
N ASP A 231 -5.27 -19.21 1.34
CA ASP A 231 -5.99 -18.92 2.59
C ASP A 231 -5.04 -18.33 3.66
N LYS A 232 -5.61 -17.83 4.75
CA LYS A 232 -4.82 -17.23 5.83
C LYS A 232 -3.91 -18.22 6.55
N ALA A 233 -4.28 -19.51 6.63
CA ALA A 233 -3.42 -20.55 7.21
C ALA A 233 -2.18 -20.76 6.34
N GLN A 234 -2.35 -20.89 5.02
CA GLN A 234 -1.24 -20.98 4.07
C GLN A 234 -0.33 -19.73 4.14
N LEU A 235 -0.92 -18.52 4.18
CA LEU A 235 -0.15 -17.29 4.29
C LEU A 235 0.71 -17.24 5.57
N LEU A 236 0.15 -17.65 6.72
CA LEU A 236 0.92 -17.73 7.97
C LEU A 236 2.00 -18.81 7.91
N ASN A 237 1.76 -19.93 7.22
CA ASN A 237 2.78 -20.97 6.98
C ASN A 237 3.95 -20.44 6.13
N PHE A 238 3.70 -19.59 5.14
CA PHE A 238 4.77 -18.90 4.40
C PHE A 238 5.56 -17.96 5.31
N PHE A 239 4.91 -17.19 6.18
CA PHE A 239 5.62 -16.35 7.16
C PHE A 239 6.45 -17.20 8.11
N LYS A 240 5.90 -18.30 8.66
CA LYS A 240 6.62 -19.25 9.52
C LYS A 240 7.90 -19.74 8.84
N THR A 241 7.79 -20.15 7.59
CA THR A 241 8.88 -20.74 6.83
C THR A 241 9.95 -19.73 6.46
N TYR A 242 9.56 -18.62 5.85
CA TYR A 242 10.50 -17.68 5.24
C TYR A 242 11.08 -16.64 6.20
N PHE A 243 10.42 -16.40 7.35
CA PHE A 243 10.96 -15.56 8.43
C PHE A 243 11.50 -16.38 9.61
N ASP A 244 11.60 -17.71 9.48
CA ASP A 244 12.12 -18.64 10.49
C ASP A 244 11.45 -18.49 11.87
N LYS A 245 10.13 -18.31 11.89
CA LYS A 245 9.37 -18.14 13.13
C LYS A 245 8.96 -19.49 13.71
N LYS A 246 9.35 -19.76 14.96
CA LYS A 246 8.99 -20.99 15.70
C LYS A 246 7.63 -20.80 16.38
N ILE A 247 6.57 -21.13 15.66
CA ILE A 247 5.19 -21.06 16.13
C ILE A 247 4.35 -22.13 15.43
N ASP A 248 3.40 -22.73 16.09
CA ASP A 248 2.48 -23.67 15.46
C ASP A 248 1.26 -22.95 14.91
N ILE A 249 0.75 -23.41 13.77
CA ILE A 249 -0.41 -22.83 13.11
C ILE A 249 -1.53 -23.86 13.18
N ASN A 250 -2.56 -23.54 13.98
CA ASN A 250 -3.78 -24.34 14.08
C ASN A 250 -4.73 -23.93 12.95
N GLU A 251 -4.89 -24.79 11.97
CA GLU A 251 -5.72 -24.54 10.78
C GLU A 251 -7.18 -24.81 11.11
N ILE A 252 -7.97 -23.74 11.17
CA ILE A 252 -9.40 -23.77 11.51
C ILE A 252 -10.23 -22.98 10.49
N ASP A 253 -11.53 -23.17 10.54
CA ASP A 253 -12.47 -22.28 9.84
C ASP A 253 -12.94 -21.16 10.79
N ALA A 254 -12.92 -19.93 10.34
CA ALA A 254 -13.53 -18.82 11.05
C ALA A 254 -15.06 -18.89 10.98
N THR A 255 -15.73 -18.39 12.01
CA THR A 255 -17.20 -18.29 12.03
C THR A 255 -17.72 -17.25 11.04
N ASP A 256 -17.02 -16.13 10.92
CA ASP A 256 -17.35 -15.06 9.97
C ASP A 256 -16.49 -15.18 8.73
N ILE A 257 -17.12 -15.36 7.57
CA ILE A 257 -16.42 -15.48 6.30
C ILE A 257 -16.27 -14.09 5.68
N VAL A 258 -15.02 -13.70 5.43
CA VAL A 258 -14.70 -12.48 4.71
C VAL A 258 -13.80 -12.83 3.53
N ASN A 259 -14.31 -12.65 2.30
CA ASN A 259 -13.57 -12.90 1.08
C ASN A 259 -13.47 -11.61 0.24
N ARG A 260 -12.34 -10.89 0.34
CA ARG A 260 -12.03 -9.69 -0.45
C ARG A 260 -11.03 -9.97 -1.56
N THR A 261 -10.96 -11.21 -2.04
CA THR A 261 -10.09 -11.52 -3.18
C THR A 261 -10.45 -10.66 -4.37
N LEU A 262 -9.43 -10.17 -5.04
CA LEU A 262 -9.56 -9.35 -6.23
C LEU A 262 -9.38 -10.20 -7.49
N ASN A 263 -10.06 -9.80 -8.54
CA ASN A 263 -9.85 -10.19 -9.92
C ASN A 263 -9.60 -8.94 -10.74
N THR A 264 -9.31 -9.06 -12.02
CA THR A 264 -9.19 -7.90 -12.91
C THR A 264 -9.86 -8.13 -14.24
N ASN A 265 -10.50 -7.07 -14.75
CA ASN A 265 -11.03 -7.06 -16.11
C ASN A 265 -9.96 -6.87 -17.19
N ASN A 266 -8.73 -6.50 -16.79
CA ASN A 266 -7.62 -6.23 -17.69
C ASN A 266 -6.37 -7.02 -17.30
N ASN A 267 -6.42 -8.33 -17.60
CA ASN A 267 -5.32 -9.25 -17.31
C ASN A 267 -4.02 -8.86 -18.03
N ASP A 268 -4.10 -8.33 -19.24
CA ASP A 268 -2.91 -7.90 -20.00
C ASP A 268 -2.23 -6.70 -19.32
N LEU A 269 -3.02 -5.77 -18.79
CA LEU A 269 -2.48 -4.66 -18.02
C LEU A 269 -1.87 -5.12 -16.69
N ASN A 270 -2.56 -6.01 -15.94
CA ASN A 270 -1.99 -6.59 -14.73
C ASN A 270 -0.65 -7.26 -15.03
N LYS A 271 -0.58 -8.09 -16.07
CA LYS A 271 0.67 -8.73 -16.51
C LYS A 271 1.75 -7.70 -16.85
N LYS A 272 1.38 -6.65 -17.61
CA LYS A 272 2.31 -5.58 -17.98
C LYS A 272 2.87 -4.85 -16.76
N LEU A 273 2.04 -4.57 -15.75
CA LEU A 273 2.49 -3.94 -14.50
C LEU A 273 3.57 -4.76 -13.79
N TRP A 274 3.39 -6.07 -13.71
CA TRP A 274 4.39 -6.97 -13.14
C TRP A 274 5.67 -7.00 -13.96
N LEU A 275 5.58 -7.14 -15.29
CA LEU A 275 6.76 -7.16 -16.16
C LEU A 275 7.56 -5.85 -16.09
N ASP A 276 6.90 -4.70 -16.12
CA ASP A 276 7.54 -3.39 -15.99
C ASP A 276 8.12 -3.15 -14.57
N GLY A 277 7.54 -3.82 -13.57
CA GLY A 277 8.09 -3.90 -12.21
C GLY A 277 9.36 -4.77 -12.09
N GLY A 278 9.82 -5.37 -13.20
CA GLY A 278 11.04 -6.17 -13.24
C GLY A 278 10.85 -7.67 -13.05
N TYR A 279 9.60 -8.16 -13.07
CA TYR A 279 9.29 -9.59 -12.98
C TYR A 279 9.26 -10.22 -14.38
N THR A 280 9.60 -11.51 -14.48
CA THR A 280 9.52 -12.26 -15.73
C THR A 280 8.13 -12.81 -16.04
N GLN A 281 7.30 -12.92 -15.01
CA GLN A 281 5.90 -13.34 -15.05
C GLN A 281 5.16 -12.76 -13.85
N ILE A 282 3.84 -12.94 -13.78
CA ILE A 282 3.07 -12.63 -12.56
C ILE A 282 3.48 -13.63 -11.48
N PRO A 283 4.09 -13.20 -10.34
CA PRO A 283 4.51 -14.11 -9.29
C PRO A 283 3.32 -14.67 -8.50
N SER A 284 3.52 -15.81 -7.85
CA SER A 284 2.58 -16.34 -6.85
C SER A 284 2.63 -15.55 -5.55
N VAL A 285 1.65 -15.77 -4.67
CA VAL A 285 1.68 -15.24 -3.30
C VAL A 285 2.92 -15.74 -2.56
N GLU A 286 3.25 -17.01 -2.72
CA GLU A 286 4.43 -17.61 -2.09
C GLU A 286 5.73 -16.94 -2.56
N ASP A 287 5.91 -16.77 -3.88
CA ASP A 287 7.07 -16.07 -4.45
C ASP A 287 7.22 -14.66 -3.88
N ASN A 288 6.10 -13.95 -3.74
CA ASN A 288 6.06 -12.59 -3.20
C ASN A 288 6.51 -12.54 -1.73
N ILE A 289 6.08 -13.49 -0.90
CA ILE A 289 6.50 -13.56 0.51
C ILE A 289 7.96 -13.99 0.63
N LEU A 290 8.41 -14.93 -0.18
CA LEU A 290 9.81 -15.35 -0.24
C LEU A 290 10.73 -14.18 -0.62
N GLU A 291 10.36 -13.41 -1.65
CA GLU A 291 11.10 -12.23 -2.06
C GLU A 291 11.17 -11.17 -0.95
N LEU A 292 10.02 -10.90 -0.29
CA LEU A 292 9.95 -9.97 0.83
C LEU A 292 10.90 -10.38 1.96
N ALA A 293 10.86 -11.65 2.37
CA ALA A 293 11.66 -12.17 3.48
C ALA A 293 13.17 -12.09 3.21
N ASN A 294 13.58 -12.34 1.96
CA ASN A 294 14.98 -12.29 1.56
C ASN A 294 15.53 -10.87 1.33
N SER A 295 14.66 -9.87 1.24
CA SER A 295 15.07 -8.50 0.93
C SER A 295 15.82 -7.84 2.09
N ASP A 296 16.95 -7.19 1.79
CA ASP A 296 17.68 -6.37 2.76
C ASP A 296 16.88 -5.13 3.19
N LEU A 297 15.96 -4.65 2.33
CA LEU A 297 15.03 -3.55 2.68
C LEU A 297 14.07 -3.98 3.78
N THR A 298 13.57 -5.22 3.72
CA THR A 298 12.72 -5.81 4.78
C THR A 298 13.48 -5.89 6.10
N LYS A 299 14.72 -6.40 6.06
CA LYS A 299 15.58 -6.48 7.25
C LYS A 299 15.89 -5.12 7.85
N ALA A 300 16.03 -4.09 7.01
CA ALA A 300 16.24 -2.71 7.47
C ALA A 300 15.04 -2.12 8.20
N ILE A 301 13.81 -2.51 7.83
CA ILE A 301 12.58 -2.05 8.48
C ILE A 301 12.31 -2.81 9.80
N LEU A 302 12.64 -4.09 9.85
CA LEU A 302 12.39 -4.96 11.02
C LEU A 302 13.42 -4.82 12.15
N LYS A 303 14.51 -4.08 11.94
CA LYS A 303 15.52 -3.76 12.98
C LYS A 303 14.97 -2.76 13.99
#